data_c366db3cca1fb1dde82ebbdb96c04107
#
_entry.id   c366db3cca1fb1dde82ebbdb96c04107
#
_cell.length_a   1.000
_cell.length_b   1.000
_cell.length_c   1.000
_cell.angle_alpha   90.00
_cell.angle_beta   90.00
_cell.angle_gamma   90.00
#
_symmetry.space_group_name_H-M   'P 1'
#
loop_
_entity.id
_entity.type
_entity.pdbx_description
1 polymer ?
#
loop_
_entity_poly.entity_id
_entity_poly.type
_entity_poly.pdbx_seq_one_letter_code
_entity_poly.pdbx_strand_id
1 'polypeptide(L)'
;MKNETDISNHYSRGDFEMVTIVNRTKHLCLCGAKVFFVLVLFGTCALPAYTQENSWKELNDKTTSLLQKKRYADAIKAGEEALKVAKNTFPSGNTCIADSMNLLGILYRTYGRFAEAEPLFHQALTIYNESLGTDHPSVAKVFYELGENFLLQDKYAEAEPFYKQSLGICERVFGPNHPSVVNVLNRLGEIYQDQKKYAEATPFYKRALAIEEKTVGSGHPDLASAMNNLATLYYYHGENTMAESLYKQALEIYEKEYGKDHPLIATILEKMADFYEGTGRKNEAKQLTERAKKI
;
A
#
# COMPACT_ATOMS: atom_id res chain seq x y z
N MET A 1 21.88 14.00 -0.46
CA MET A 1 20.60 14.70 -0.21
C MET A 1 19.76 14.44 -1.46
N LYS A 2 19.00 13.34 -1.48
CA LYS A 2 17.97 13.10 -2.50
C LYS A 2 16.84 14.08 -2.19
N ASN A 3 16.35 14.78 -3.20
CA ASN A 3 15.34 15.82 -3.06
C ASN A 3 14.02 15.25 -2.52
N GLU A 4 13.34 15.99 -1.66
CA GLU A 4 12.01 15.69 -1.10
C GLU A 4 10.91 15.40 -2.16
N THR A 5 11.20 15.64 -3.44
CA THR A 5 10.29 15.42 -4.58
C THR A 5 10.27 13.99 -5.09
N ASP A 6 11.28 13.16 -4.81
CA ASP A 6 11.37 11.79 -5.34
C ASP A 6 10.53 10.77 -4.54
N ILE A 7 10.20 11.07 -3.28
CA ILE A 7 9.43 10.16 -2.43
C ILE A 7 7.93 10.16 -2.78
N SER A 8 7.44 11.22 -3.43
CA SER A 8 6.01 11.39 -3.71
C SER A 8 5.47 10.55 -4.89
N ASN A 9 6.34 10.01 -5.73
CA ASN A 9 5.95 9.29 -6.95
C ASN A 9 5.78 7.77 -6.77
N HIS A 10 6.14 7.21 -5.59
CA HIS A 10 6.03 5.77 -5.33
C HIS A 10 4.67 5.33 -4.75
N TYR A 11 3.78 6.26 -4.42
CA TYR A 11 2.46 5.91 -3.92
C TYR A 11 1.49 5.67 -5.07
N SER A 12 1.34 4.40 -5.47
CA SER A 12 0.24 4.00 -6.33
C SER A 12 -1.08 4.02 -5.54
N ARG A 13 -2.19 4.17 -6.26
CA ARG A 13 -3.57 4.17 -5.73
C ARG A 13 -3.89 2.94 -4.87
N GLY A 14 -3.13 1.85 -5.02
CA GLY A 14 -3.23 0.62 -4.24
C GLY A 14 -2.96 0.79 -2.74
N ASP A 15 -2.08 1.72 -2.37
CA ASP A 15 -1.81 2.02 -0.95
C ASP A 15 -3.04 2.67 -0.28
N PHE A 16 -3.83 3.42 -1.06
CA PHE A 16 -5.09 4.04 -0.61
C PHE A 16 -6.21 3.03 -0.42
N GLU A 17 -6.29 1.99 -1.25
CA GLU A 17 -7.35 0.97 -1.11
C GLU A 17 -7.09 0.04 0.07
N MET A 18 -5.85 -0.27 0.42
CA MET A 18 -5.55 -1.01 1.64
C MET A 18 -5.98 -0.23 2.90
N VAL A 19 -5.84 1.08 2.90
CA VAL A 19 -6.39 1.96 3.97
C VAL A 19 -7.92 1.96 3.94
N THR A 20 -8.54 1.85 2.77
CA THR A 20 -10.01 1.88 2.61
C THR A 20 -10.66 0.54 2.97
N ILE A 21 -9.98 -0.60 2.74
CA ILE A 21 -10.44 -1.93 3.18
C ILE A 21 -10.49 -2.02 4.70
N VAL A 22 -9.54 -1.42 5.41
CA VAL A 22 -9.59 -1.31 6.89
C VAL A 22 -10.80 -0.49 7.35
N ASN A 23 -11.25 0.48 6.56
CA ASN A 23 -12.47 1.24 6.87
C ASN A 23 -13.77 0.46 6.59
N ARG A 24 -13.77 -0.55 5.71
CA ARG A 24 -14.95 -1.42 5.50
C ARG A 24 -15.07 -2.56 6.52
N THR A 25 -13.99 -2.97 7.18
CA THR A 25 -14.04 -3.90 8.32
C THR A 25 -14.46 -3.22 9.64
N LYS A 26 -14.93 -1.98 9.60
CA LYS A 26 -15.53 -1.25 10.75
C LYS A 26 -16.74 -1.94 11.42
N HIS A 27 -17.14 -3.13 10.98
CA HIS A 27 -18.32 -3.81 11.52
C HIS A 27 -18.04 -4.99 12.45
N LEU A 28 -16.81 -5.22 12.92
CA LEU A 28 -16.50 -6.35 13.80
C LEU A 28 -15.71 -5.98 15.08
N CYS A 29 -15.74 -4.74 15.54
CA CYS A 29 -15.56 -4.45 16.97
C CYS A 29 -16.92 -4.54 17.68
N LEU A 30 -17.61 -5.69 17.52
CA LEU A 30 -18.80 -6.06 18.28
C LEU A 30 -18.38 -6.77 19.58
N CYS A 31 -17.70 -6.05 20.46
CA CYS A 31 -17.64 -6.38 21.89
C CYS A 31 -18.24 -5.23 22.68
N GLY A 32 -19.57 -5.09 22.61
CA GLY A 32 -20.20 -4.01 23.37
C GLY A 32 -21.72 -3.97 23.39
N ALA A 33 -22.42 -5.02 22.95
CA ALA A 33 -23.86 -4.98 22.90
C ALA A 33 -24.51 -6.18 23.61
N LYS A 34 -24.13 -6.47 24.86
CA LYS A 34 -24.93 -7.30 25.78
C LYS A 34 -24.57 -7.01 27.24
N VAL A 35 -24.60 -5.77 27.67
CA VAL A 35 -24.70 -5.42 29.12
C VAL A 35 -25.55 -4.17 29.24
N PHE A 36 -26.82 -4.27 28.88
CA PHE A 36 -27.85 -3.34 29.36
C PHE A 36 -28.73 -4.13 30.28
N PHE A 37 -28.34 -4.33 31.52
CA PHE A 37 -29.21 -4.60 32.68
C PHE A 37 -28.36 -5.09 33.87
N VAL A 38 -27.46 -4.29 34.40
CA VAL A 38 -27.16 -4.21 35.86
C VAL A 38 -26.52 -2.85 36.10
N LEU A 39 -27.31 -1.83 36.13
CA LEU A 39 -26.92 -0.47 36.50
C LEU A 39 -27.74 -0.04 37.70
N VAL A 40 -27.21 -0.24 38.91
CA VAL A 40 -27.49 0.70 40.01
C VAL A 40 -26.42 0.72 41.13
N LEU A 41 -25.30 -0.06 41.07
CA LEU A 41 -24.36 -0.04 42.21
C LEU A 41 -22.86 0.16 41.92
N PHE A 42 -22.46 0.44 40.66
CA PHE A 42 -21.03 0.80 40.36
C PHE A 42 -20.92 1.98 39.39
N GLY A 43 -21.41 3.12 39.80
CA GLY A 43 -21.58 4.32 38.98
C GLY A 43 -20.38 5.24 38.88
N THR A 44 -19.10 4.77 38.89
CA THR A 44 -17.97 5.72 38.80
C THR A 44 -16.75 5.26 37.95
N CYS A 45 -16.71 4.01 37.45
CA CYS A 45 -15.53 3.55 36.66
C CYS A 45 -15.76 3.36 35.16
N ALA A 46 -16.99 3.32 34.66
CA ALA A 46 -17.25 3.06 33.23
C ALA A 46 -17.20 4.30 32.31
N LEU A 47 -17.48 5.47 32.85
CA LEU A 47 -17.47 6.74 32.11
C LEU A 47 -16.07 7.17 31.62
N PRO A 48 -14.98 7.06 32.41
CA PRO A 48 -13.66 7.46 31.95
C PRO A 48 -13.11 6.53 30.84
N ALA A 49 -13.40 5.23 30.85
CA ALA A 49 -12.96 4.30 29.83
C ALA A 49 -13.61 4.59 28.46
N TYR A 50 -14.92 4.84 28.44
CA TYR A 50 -15.66 5.19 27.22
C TYR A 50 -15.19 6.53 26.62
N THR A 51 -14.88 7.53 27.46
CA THR A 51 -14.35 8.81 26.99
C THR A 51 -12.93 8.68 26.42
N GLN A 52 -12.09 7.81 27.00
CA GLN A 52 -10.73 7.56 26.54
C GLN A 52 -10.70 6.75 25.23
N GLU A 53 -11.59 5.77 25.07
CA GLU A 53 -11.75 5.02 23.80
C GLU A 53 -12.18 5.96 22.67
N ASN A 54 -13.14 6.86 22.91
CA ASN A 54 -13.54 7.86 21.93
C ASN A 54 -12.38 8.82 21.60
N SER A 55 -11.61 9.25 22.61
CA SER A 55 -10.43 10.10 22.39
C SER A 55 -9.37 9.41 21.53
N TRP A 56 -9.09 8.12 21.75
CA TRP A 56 -8.20 7.34 20.91
C TRP A 56 -8.69 7.29 19.46
N LYS A 57 -9.98 7.02 19.26
CA LYS A 57 -10.56 6.93 17.92
C LYS A 57 -10.46 8.27 17.17
N GLU A 58 -10.82 9.37 17.84
CA GLU A 58 -10.70 10.72 17.27
C GLU A 58 -9.27 11.07 16.88
N LEU A 59 -8.29 10.71 17.71
CA LEU A 59 -6.86 10.92 17.42
C LEU A 59 -6.40 10.07 16.25
N ASN A 60 -6.83 8.82 16.15
CA ASN A 60 -6.49 7.91 15.08
C ASN A 60 -7.09 8.37 13.73
N ASP A 61 -8.37 8.80 13.75
CA ASP A 61 -9.03 9.38 12.57
C ASP A 61 -8.38 10.71 12.15
N LYS A 62 -8.00 11.57 13.11
CA LYS A 62 -7.23 12.79 12.86
C LYS A 62 -5.87 12.49 12.24
N THR A 63 -5.17 11.50 12.76
CA THR A 63 -3.86 11.06 12.24
C THR A 63 -3.97 10.63 10.78
N THR A 64 -4.96 9.80 10.45
CA THR A 64 -5.24 9.35 9.07
C THR A 64 -5.60 10.53 8.16
N SER A 65 -6.43 11.46 8.63
CA SER A 65 -6.78 12.67 7.87
C SER A 65 -5.58 13.58 7.59
N LEU A 66 -4.68 13.73 8.56
CA LEU A 66 -3.46 14.52 8.40
C LEU A 66 -2.48 13.85 7.42
N LEU A 67 -2.36 12.51 7.45
CA LEU A 67 -1.58 11.74 6.50
C LEU A 67 -2.10 11.96 5.06
N GLN A 68 -3.43 11.85 4.86
CA GLN A 68 -4.05 12.11 3.56
C GLN A 68 -3.79 13.53 3.03
N LYS A 69 -3.71 14.51 3.95
CA LYS A 69 -3.37 15.91 3.63
C LYS A 69 -1.87 16.16 3.48
N LYS A 70 -1.04 15.12 3.53
CA LYS A 70 0.45 15.19 3.48
C LYS A 70 1.05 16.08 4.59
N ARG A 71 0.33 16.28 5.69
CA ARG A 71 0.82 17.03 6.86
C ARG A 71 1.57 16.10 7.82
N TYR A 72 2.69 15.56 7.37
CA TYR A 72 3.39 14.46 8.04
C TYR A 72 3.82 14.76 9.47
N ALA A 73 4.40 15.95 9.74
CA ALA A 73 4.81 16.32 11.09
C ALA A 73 3.65 16.38 12.10
N ASP A 74 2.52 16.91 11.67
CA ASP A 74 1.31 16.95 12.50
C ASP A 74 0.68 15.57 12.67
N ALA A 75 0.71 14.75 11.60
CA ALA A 75 0.23 13.38 11.64
C ALA A 75 1.05 12.53 12.62
N ILE A 76 2.38 12.67 12.63
CA ILE A 76 3.27 11.96 13.58
C ILE A 76 2.90 12.34 15.02
N LYS A 77 2.77 13.63 15.33
CA LYS A 77 2.38 14.08 16.69
C LYS A 77 1.03 13.50 17.14
N ALA A 78 0.05 13.52 16.21
CA ALA A 78 -1.28 12.96 16.51
C ALA A 78 -1.22 11.43 16.67
N GLY A 79 -0.40 10.72 15.89
CA GLY A 79 -0.19 9.28 15.99
C GLY A 79 0.52 8.85 17.27
N GLU A 80 1.54 9.61 17.70
CA GLU A 80 2.22 9.41 18.99
C GLU A 80 1.25 9.57 20.16
N GLU A 81 0.41 10.60 20.14
CA GLU A 81 -0.62 10.80 21.16
C GLU A 81 -1.69 9.69 21.10
N ALA A 82 -2.14 9.28 19.90
CA ALA A 82 -3.07 8.17 19.73
C ALA A 82 -2.52 6.87 20.34
N LEU A 83 -1.25 6.55 20.07
CA LEU A 83 -0.60 5.36 20.65
C LEU A 83 -0.48 5.46 22.17
N LYS A 84 -0.15 6.63 22.71
CA LYS A 84 -0.08 6.87 24.15
C LYS A 84 -1.45 6.66 24.80
N VAL A 85 -2.52 7.22 24.22
CA VAL A 85 -3.89 7.01 24.70
C VAL A 85 -4.29 5.54 24.59
N ALA A 86 -3.97 4.86 23.48
CA ALA A 86 -4.23 3.43 23.29
C ALA A 86 -3.60 2.58 24.41
N LYS A 87 -2.29 2.79 24.69
CA LYS A 87 -1.56 2.06 25.74
C LYS A 87 -2.13 2.30 27.16
N ASN A 88 -2.70 3.46 27.40
CA ASN A 88 -3.29 3.79 28.70
C ASN A 88 -4.74 3.29 28.85
N THR A 89 -5.45 3.12 27.73
CA THR A 89 -6.87 2.78 27.70
C THR A 89 -7.11 1.29 27.58
N PHE A 90 -6.32 0.61 26.76
CA PHE A 90 -6.56 -0.79 26.42
C PHE A 90 -5.55 -1.73 27.08
N PRO A 91 -5.93 -3.00 27.35
CA PRO A 91 -4.99 -4.04 27.78
C PRO A 91 -3.86 -4.25 26.75
N SER A 92 -2.69 -4.67 27.18
CA SER A 92 -1.46 -4.77 26.38
C SER A 92 -1.58 -5.62 25.10
N GLY A 93 -2.48 -6.61 25.08
CA GLY A 93 -2.76 -7.45 23.90
C GLY A 93 -3.90 -6.92 23.00
N ASN A 94 -4.42 -5.73 23.25
CA ASN A 94 -5.55 -5.22 22.47
C ASN A 94 -5.10 -4.73 21.08
N THR A 95 -5.85 -5.12 20.05
CA THR A 95 -5.56 -4.76 18.65
C THR A 95 -5.58 -3.26 18.36
N CYS A 96 -6.29 -2.45 19.14
CA CYS A 96 -6.26 -0.99 19.00
C CYS A 96 -4.85 -0.39 19.25
N ILE A 97 -4.07 -1.04 20.12
CA ILE A 97 -2.66 -0.66 20.32
C ILE A 97 -1.84 -1.00 19.07
N ALA A 98 -2.04 -2.20 18.50
CA ALA A 98 -1.38 -2.62 17.27
C ALA A 98 -1.76 -1.75 16.07
N ASP A 99 -3.05 -1.33 15.96
CA ASP A 99 -3.52 -0.40 14.94
C ASP A 99 -2.78 0.94 15.02
N SER A 100 -2.64 1.49 16.24
CA SER A 100 -1.91 2.74 16.45
C SER A 100 -0.41 2.61 16.17
N MET A 101 0.21 1.47 16.55
CA MET A 101 1.61 1.18 16.25
C MET A 101 1.84 1.06 14.74
N ASN A 102 0.97 0.32 14.04
CA ASN A 102 1.07 0.16 12.60
C ASN A 102 0.91 1.50 11.87
N LEU A 103 -0.07 2.31 12.25
CA LEU A 103 -0.29 3.63 11.66
C LEU A 103 0.91 4.57 11.91
N LEU A 104 1.44 4.61 13.12
CA LEU A 104 2.61 5.40 13.45
C LEU A 104 3.86 4.90 12.74
N GLY A 105 4.02 3.58 12.59
CA GLY A 105 5.09 2.96 11.77
C GLY A 105 5.02 3.41 10.32
N ILE A 106 3.83 3.42 9.70
CA ILE A 106 3.61 3.94 8.34
C ILE A 106 4.01 5.42 8.26
N LEU A 107 3.64 6.23 9.25
CA LEU A 107 4.02 7.65 9.28
C LEU A 107 5.52 7.85 9.38
N TYR A 108 6.20 7.13 10.26
CA TYR A 108 7.65 7.20 10.38
C TYR A 108 8.35 6.75 9.09
N ARG A 109 7.92 5.64 8.49
CA ARG A 109 8.41 5.18 7.19
C ARG A 109 8.22 6.24 6.10
N THR A 110 7.01 6.81 6.00
CA THR A 110 6.69 7.86 5.02
C THR A 110 7.56 9.11 5.20
N TYR A 111 7.97 9.40 6.42
CA TYR A 111 8.86 10.53 6.73
C TYR A 111 10.35 10.16 6.66
N GLY A 112 10.68 8.93 6.21
CA GLY A 112 12.06 8.45 6.08
C GLY A 112 12.70 7.99 7.40
N ARG A 113 11.93 7.88 8.49
CA ARG A 113 12.39 7.42 9.81
C ARG A 113 12.26 5.90 9.93
N PHE A 114 12.95 5.16 9.04
CA PHE A 114 12.82 3.72 8.87
C PHE A 114 13.18 2.92 10.13
N ALA A 115 14.23 3.33 10.85
CA ALA A 115 14.68 2.67 12.07
C ALA A 115 13.69 2.77 13.24
N GLU A 116 12.83 3.79 13.23
CA GLU A 116 11.79 3.98 14.24
C GLU A 116 10.49 3.30 13.85
N ALA A 117 10.23 3.12 12.55
CA ALA A 117 9.07 2.41 12.03
C ALA A 117 9.16 0.89 12.31
N GLU A 118 10.32 0.29 12.07
CA GLU A 118 10.54 -1.16 12.15
C GLU A 118 10.10 -1.77 13.49
N PRO A 119 10.54 -1.28 14.67
CA PRO A 119 10.12 -1.85 15.95
C PRO A 119 8.61 -1.70 16.22
N LEU A 120 7.95 -0.67 15.67
CA LEU A 120 6.50 -0.52 15.79
C LEU A 120 5.76 -1.58 15.00
N PHE A 121 6.20 -1.89 13.78
CA PHE A 121 5.64 -2.97 12.98
C PHE A 121 5.82 -4.33 13.67
N HIS A 122 7.00 -4.63 14.21
CA HIS A 122 7.24 -5.89 14.93
C HIS A 122 6.37 -6.02 16.20
N GLN A 123 6.18 -4.95 16.97
CA GLN A 123 5.29 -4.96 18.13
C GLN A 123 3.82 -5.16 17.71
N ALA A 124 3.38 -4.46 16.65
CA ALA A 124 2.04 -4.65 16.10
C ALA A 124 1.82 -6.10 15.62
N LEU A 125 2.81 -6.67 14.93
CA LEU A 125 2.79 -8.05 14.46
C LEU A 125 2.63 -9.05 15.61
N THR A 126 3.35 -8.86 16.71
CA THR A 126 3.24 -9.71 17.90
C THR A 126 1.82 -9.66 18.46
N ILE A 127 1.25 -8.47 18.66
CA ILE A 127 -0.11 -8.32 19.19
C ILE A 127 -1.14 -8.95 18.25
N TYR A 128 -1.04 -8.72 16.93
CA TYR A 128 -2.00 -9.31 15.99
C TYR A 128 -1.89 -10.85 15.95
N ASN A 129 -0.68 -11.42 15.97
CA ASN A 129 -0.49 -12.87 16.00
C ASN A 129 -1.12 -13.50 17.24
N GLU A 130 -0.90 -12.90 18.42
CA GLU A 130 -1.43 -13.40 19.70
C GLU A 130 -2.96 -13.25 19.80
N SER A 131 -3.52 -12.14 19.27
CA SER A 131 -4.94 -11.82 19.44
C SER A 131 -5.83 -12.34 18.32
N LEU A 132 -5.33 -12.43 17.08
CA LEU A 132 -6.13 -12.72 15.89
C LEU A 132 -5.67 -14.01 15.17
N GLY A 133 -4.48 -14.52 15.52
CA GLY A 133 -3.85 -15.64 14.82
C GLY A 133 -2.99 -15.24 13.62
N THR A 134 -2.09 -16.14 13.25
CA THR A 134 -1.04 -15.88 12.24
C THR A 134 -1.57 -15.71 10.81
N ASP A 135 -2.78 -16.19 10.53
CA ASP A 135 -3.42 -16.11 9.21
C ASP A 135 -4.44 -14.96 9.11
N HIS A 136 -4.38 -14.00 10.05
CA HIS A 136 -5.29 -12.86 9.98
C HIS A 136 -4.83 -11.82 8.94
N PRO A 137 -5.74 -11.15 8.19
CA PRO A 137 -5.40 -10.11 7.22
C PRO A 137 -4.54 -8.97 7.79
N SER A 138 -4.72 -8.59 9.05
CA SER A 138 -3.89 -7.58 9.72
C SER A 138 -2.43 -8.01 9.84
N VAL A 139 -2.16 -9.31 10.00
CA VAL A 139 -0.80 -9.87 10.02
C VAL A 139 -0.16 -9.76 8.64
N ALA A 140 -0.91 -10.11 7.57
CA ALA A 140 -0.45 -9.94 6.19
C ALA A 140 -0.11 -8.48 5.88
N LYS A 141 -0.94 -7.55 6.36
CA LYS A 141 -0.71 -6.11 6.20
C LYS A 141 0.58 -5.66 6.87
N VAL A 142 0.84 -6.07 8.12
CA VAL A 142 2.09 -5.68 8.80
C VAL A 142 3.31 -6.27 8.12
N PHE A 143 3.23 -7.51 7.62
CA PHE A 143 4.31 -8.06 6.80
C PHE A 143 4.54 -7.24 5.52
N TYR A 144 3.47 -6.79 4.85
CA TYR A 144 3.59 -5.89 3.71
C TYR A 144 4.30 -4.57 4.10
N GLU A 145 3.90 -3.94 5.22
CA GLU A 145 4.51 -2.68 5.71
C GLU A 145 5.99 -2.84 6.10
N LEU A 146 6.37 -3.99 6.66
CA LEU A 146 7.78 -4.33 6.89
C LEU A 146 8.54 -4.47 5.57
N GLY A 147 7.96 -5.15 4.58
CA GLY A 147 8.51 -5.21 3.23
C GLY A 147 8.75 -3.83 2.63
N GLU A 148 7.75 -2.94 2.69
CA GLU A 148 7.86 -1.54 2.25
C GLU A 148 8.95 -0.77 3.01
N ASN A 149 9.09 -1.01 4.32
CA ASN A 149 10.11 -0.34 5.14
C ASN A 149 11.54 -0.69 4.71
N PHE A 150 11.76 -1.91 4.24
CA PHE A 150 13.06 -2.34 3.71
C PHE A 150 13.23 -2.00 2.22
N LEU A 151 12.17 -2.10 1.42
CA LEU A 151 12.20 -1.78 0.00
C LEU A 151 12.61 -0.32 -0.25
N LEU A 152 12.04 0.63 0.50
CA LEU A 152 12.38 2.05 0.41
C LEU A 152 13.81 2.39 0.85
N GLN A 153 14.52 1.44 1.45
CA GLN A 153 15.93 1.53 1.80
C GLN A 153 16.84 0.80 0.80
N ASP A 154 16.29 0.33 -0.33
CA ASP A 154 16.97 -0.52 -1.33
C ASP A 154 17.49 -1.86 -0.73
N LYS A 155 16.91 -2.30 0.42
CA LYS A 155 17.26 -3.55 1.11
C LYS A 155 16.39 -4.70 0.60
N TYR A 156 16.61 -5.10 -0.66
CA TYR A 156 15.77 -6.08 -1.36
C TYR A 156 15.77 -7.47 -0.71
N ALA A 157 16.92 -7.91 -0.22
CA ALA A 157 17.06 -9.23 0.40
C ALA A 157 16.28 -9.35 1.72
N GLU A 158 16.18 -8.24 2.46
CA GLU A 158 15.40 -8.14 3.69
C GLU A 158 13.91 -7.93 3.42
N ALA A 159 13.54 -7.22 2.37
CA ALA A 159 12.15 -6.95 1.99
C ALA A 159 11.43 -8.20 1.47
N GLU A 160 12.09 -9.00 0.64
CA GLU A 160 11.51 -10.15 -0.06
C GLU A 160 10.80 -11.15 0.88
N PRO A 161 11.42 -11.64 1.98
CA PRO A 161 10.76 -12.59 2.87
C PRO A 161 9.48 -12.05 3.50
N PHE A 162 9.40 -10.77 3.80
CA PHE A 162 8.20 -10.15 4.37
C PHE A 162 7.05 -10.12 3.35
N TYR A 163 7.32 -9.77 2.09
CA TYR A 163 6.29 -9.84 1.05
C TYR A 163 5.85 -11.29 0.77
N LYS A 164 6.76 -12.27 0.81
CA LYS A 164 6.37 -13.69 0.68
C LYS A 164 5.46 -14.15 1.82
N GLN A 165 5.70 -13.72 3.06
CA GLN A 165 4.80 -13.99 4.18
C GLN A 165 3.43 -13.34 3.96
N SER A 166 3.40 -12.07 3.58
CA SER A 166 2.17 -11.36 3.26
C SER A 166 1.38 -12.07 2.14
N LEU A 167 2.05 -12.44 1.05
CA LEU A 167 1.46 -13.16 -0.08
C LEU A 167 0.82 -14.49 0.37
N GLY A 168 1.57 -15.30 1.12
CA GLY A 168 1.09 -16.59 1.59
C GLY A 168 -0.15 -16.49 2.48
N ILE A 169 -0.24 -15.47 3.34
CA ILE A 169 -1.44 -15.22 4.15
C ILE A 169 -2.60 -14.76 3.27
N CYS A 170 -2.37 -13.79 2.38
CA CYS A 170 -3.42 -13.31 1.47
C CYS A 170 -4.00 -14.45 0.62
N GLU A 171 -3.15 -15.34 0.10
CA GLU A 171 -3.60 -16.50 -0.69
C GLU A 171 -4.42 -17.51 0.12
N ARG A 172 -4.03 -17.77 1.36
CA ARG A 172 -4.78 -18.67 2.25
C ARG A 172 -6.14 -18.12 2.66
N VAL A 173 -6.18 -16.80 2.95
CA VAL A 173 -7.38 -16.15 3.49
C VAL A 173 -8.39 -15.78 2.40
N PHE A 174 -7.91 -15.20 1.31
CA PHE A 174 -8.76 -14.64 0.26
C PHE A 174 -8.79 -15.48 -1.02
N GLY A 175 -7.85 -16.40 -1.16
CA GLY A 175 -7.62 -17.19 -2.37
C GLY A 175 -6.58 -16.58 -3.31
N PRO A 176 -5.97 -17.42 -4.17
CA PRO A 176 -4.81 -17.06 -4.99
C PRO A 176 -5.11 -16.05 -6.12
N ASN A 177 -6.38 -15.79 -6.41
CA ASN A 177 -6.82 -14.87 -7.46
C ASN A 177 -7.56 -13.64 -6.90
N HIS A 178 -7.43 -13.37 -5.60
CA HIS A 178 -8.07 -12.22 -4.99
C HIS A 178 -7.26 -10.93 -5.28
N PRO A 179 -7.91 -9.77 -5.49
CA PRO A 179 -7.22 -8.49 -5.74
C PRO A 179 -6.16 -8.12 -4.69
N SER A 180 -6.34 -8.50 -3.42
CA SER A 180 -5.35 -8.26 -2.36
C SER A 180 -3.97 -8.89 -2.64
N VAL A 181 -3.91 -9.89 -3.50
CA VAL A 181 -2.67 -10.57 -3.91
C VAL A 181 -1.87 -9.73 -4.91
N VAL A 182 -2.54 -8.91 -5.72
CA VAL A 182 -1.94 -8.13 -6.81
C VAL A 182 -0.86 -7.18 -6.32
N ASN A 183 -1.14 -6.43 -5.26
CA ASN A 183 -0.17 -5.47 -4.73
C ASN A 183 1.12 -6.15 -4.27
N VAL A 184 0.99 -7.30 -3.59
CA VAL A 184 2.16 -8.05 -3.12
C VAL A 184 2.94 -8.66 -4.29
N LEU A 185 2.24 -9.16 -5.32
CA LEU A 185 2.89 -9.66 -6.55
C LEU A 185 3.67 -8.55 -7.27
N ASN A 186 3.10 -7.36 -7.38
CA ASN A 186 3.77 -6.22 -7.99
C ASN A 186 5.06 -5.86 -7.22
N ARG A 187 5.03 -5.83 -5.88
CA ARG A 187 6.22 -5.56 -5.06
C ARG A 187 7.31 -6.63 -5.20
N LEU A 188 6.92 -7.90 -5.23
CA LEU A 188 7.87 -8.98 -5.52
C LEU A 188 8.46 -8.84 -6.94
N GLY A 189 7.64 -8.53 -7.92
CA GLY A 189 8.11 -8.25 -9.29
C GLY A 189 9.09 -7.07 -9.34
N GLU A 190 8.81 -5.98 -8.62
CA GLU A 190 9.68 -4.81 -8.52
C GLU A 190 11.04 -5.16 -7.89
N ILE A 191 11.06 -5.89 -6.77
CA ILE A 191 12.30 -6.35 -6.13
C ILE A 191 13.21 -7.10 -7.11
N TYR A 192 12.65 -8.03 -7.87
CA TYR A 192 13.44 -8.79 -8.85
C TYR A 192 13.85 -7.94 -10.06
N GLN A 193 12.98 -7.02 -10.52
CA GLN A 193 13.28 -6.09 -11.60
C GLN A 193 14.43 -5.16 -11.23
N ASP A 194 14.44 -4.58 -10.03
CA ASP A 194 15.48 -3.66 -9.57
C ASP A 194 16.82 -4.36 -9.39
N GLN A 195 16.80 -5.65 -9.04
CA GLN A 195 17.97 -6.51 -9.06
C GLN A 195 18.37 -6.96 -10.49
N LYS A 196 17.69 -6.49 -11.55
CA LYS A 196 17.85 -6.90 -12.96
C LYS A 196 17.62 -8.39 -13.21
N LYS A 197 16.88 -9.05 -12.35
CA LYS A 197 16.45 -10.45 -12.47
C LYS A 197 15.11 -10.52 -13.20
N TYR A 198 15.11 -10.11 -14.47
CA TYR A 198 13.86 -9.91 -15.24
C TYR A 198 13.08 -11.20 -15.48
N ALA A 199 13.79 -12.32 -15.65
CA ALA A 199 13.15 -13.63 -15.82
C ALA A 199 12.36 -14.04 -14.56
N GLU A 200 12.91 -13.77 -13.38
CA GLU A 200 12.29 -14.05 -12.09
C GLU A 200 11.16 -13.06 -11.77
N ALA A 201 11.22 -11.82 -12.25
CA ALA A 201 10.17 -10.82 -12.08
C ALA A 201 8.92 -11.14 -12.92
N THR A 202 9.11 -11.70 -14.11
CA THR A 202 8.06 -11.95 -15.12
C THR A 202 6.83 -12.70 -14.57
N PRO A 203 6.96 -13.82 -13.83
CA PRO A 203 5.79 -14.56 -13.34
C PRO A 203 4.93 -13.76 -12.36
N PHE A 204 5.51 -12.87 -11.58
CA PHE A 204 4.76 -12.04 -10.63
C PHE A 204 3.88 -11.04 -11.37
N TYR A 205 4.43 -10.28 -12.31
CA TYR A 205 3.66 -9.31 -13.08
C TYR A 205 2.62 -9.96 -14.00
N LYS A 206 2.95 -11.10 -14.65
CA LYS A 206 1.97 -11.85 -15.44
C LYS A 206 0.79 -12.34 -14.60
N ARG A 207 1.07 -12.81 -13.38
CA ARG A 207 0.02 -13.25 -12.47
C ARG A 207 -0.83 -12.07 -11.98
N ALA A 208 -0.21 -10.95 -11.64
CA ALA A 208 -0.92 -9.72 -11.28
C ALA A 208 -1.87 -9.29 -12.40
N LEU A 209 -1.39 -9.22 -13.64
CA LEU A 209 -2.18 -8.87 -14.80
C LEU A 209 -3.37 -9.84 -15.00
N ALA A 210 -3.14 -11.15 -14.91
CA ALA A 210 -4.19 -12.16 -15.08
C ALA A 210 -5.28 -12.09 -13.98
N ILE A 211 -4.94 -11.65 -12.77
CA ILE A 211 -5.91 -11.40 -11.71
C ILE A 211 -6.74 -10.16 -12.04
N GLU A 212 -6.11 -9.06 -12.43
CA GLU A 212 -6.81 -7.81 -12.80
C GLU A 212 -7.76 -8.02 -13.98
N GLU A 213 -7.32 -8.71 -15.04
CA GLU A 213 -8.17 -9.04 -16.18
C GLU A 213 -9.48 -9.72 -15.77
N LYS A 214 -9.43 -10.62 -14.78
CA LYS A 214 -10.60 -11.38 -14.31
C LYS A 214 -11.47 -10.61 -13.34
N THR A 215 -10.89 -9.69 -12.56
CA THR A 215 -11.58 -9.06 -11.43
C THR A 215 -12.18 -7.71 -11.77
N VAL A 216 -11.48 -6.89 -12.54
CA VAL A 216 -11.90 -5.51 -12.84
C VAL A 216 -12.39 -5.32 -14.30
N GLY A 217 -12.02 -6.24 -15.19
CA GLY A 217 -12.43 -6.18 -16.61
C GLY A 217 -11.52 -5.31 -17.49
N SER A 218 -11.73 -5.41 -18.82
CA SER A 218 -10.82 -4.94 -19.86
C SER A 218 -10.63 -3.42 -19.98
N GLY A 219 -11.41 -2.63 -19.29
CA GLY A 219 -11.33 -1.15 -19.37
C GLY A 219 -10.95 -0.46 -18.06
N HIS A 220 -10.57 -1.21 -17.03
CA HIS A 220 -10.30 -0.64 -15.72
C HIS A 220 -8.85 -0.10 -15.60
N PRO A 221 -8.64 1.04 -14.94
CA PRO A 221 -7.31 1.63 -14.76
C PRO A 221 -6.28 0.72 -14.06
N ASP A 222 -6.72 -0.14 -13.15
CA ASP A 222 -5.82 -1.07 -12.44
C ASP A 222 -5.23 -2.08 -13.43
N LEU A 223 -6.02 -2.56 -14.40
CA LEU A 223 -5.52 -3.38 -15.49
C LEU A 223 -4.45 -2.64 -16.31
N ALA A 224 -4.67 -1.36 -16.62
CA ALA A 224 -3.69 -0.54 -17.33
C ALA A 224 -2.40 -0.36 -16.53
N SER A 225 -2.49 -0.24 -15.21
CA SER A 225 -1.33 -0.21 -14.32
C SER A 225 -0.53 -1.52 -14.36
N ALA A 226 -1.20 -2.67 -14.30
CA ALA A 226 -0.55 -3.97 -14.40
C ALA A 226 0.11 -4.18 -15.78
N MET A 227 -0.57 -3.76 -16.87
CA MET A 227 0.00 -3.77 -18.22
C MET A 227 1.25 -2.90 -18.32
N ASN A 228 1.23 -1.70 -17.74
CA ASN A 228 2.38 -0.79 -17.74
C ASN A 228 3.60 -1.37 -17.00
N ASN A 229 3.38 -2.04 -15.86
CA ASN A 229 4.45 -2.69 -15.11
C ASN A 229 5.08 -3.84 -15.93
N LEU A 230 4.26 -4.68 -16.52
CA LEU A 230 4.73 -5.77 -17.37
C LEU A 230 5.40 -5.24 -18.66
N ALA A 231 4.93 -4.16 -19.25
CA ALA A 231 5.55 -3.51 -20.39
C ALA A 231 6.95 -3.00 -20.06
N THR A 232 7.13 -2.36 -18.92
CA THR A 232 8.43 -1.90 -18.43
C THR A 232 9.39 -3.07 -18.26
N LEU A 233 8.93 -4.17 -17.67
CA LEU A 233 9.74 -5.38 -17.52
C LEU A 233 10.16 -5.96 -18.87
N TYR A 234 9.23 -6.09 -19.82
CA TYR A 234 9.55 -6.59 -21.18
C TYR A 234 10.56 -5.70 -21.90
N TYR A 235 10.49 -4.38 -21.73
CA TYR A 235 11.48 -3.46 -22.26
C TYR A 235 12.88 -3.75 -21.72
N TYR A 236 13.03 -3.88 -20.40
CA TYR A 236 14.32 -4.21 -19.80
C TYR A 236 14.83 -5.61 -20.16
N HIS A 237 13.92 -6.53 -20.45
CA HIS A 237 14.26 -7.88 -20.91
C HIS A 237 14.54 -7.95 -22.43
N GLY A 238 14.35 -6.83 -23.17
CA GLY A 238 14.60 -6.76 -24.63
C GLY A 238 13.41 -7.21 -25.49
N GLU A 239 12.26 -7.52 -24.89
CA GLU A 239 11.04 -7.96 -25.61
C GLU A 239 10.23 -6.75 -26.10
N ASN A 240 10.85 -5.91 -26.95
CA ASN A 240 10.36 -4.58 -27.31
C ASN A 240 8.96 -4.58 -27.96
N THR A 241 8.63 -5.58 -28.76
CA THR A 241 7.31 -5.68 -29.42
C THR A 241 6.19 -5.87 -28.38
N MET A 242 6.44 -6.70 -27.38
CA MET A 242 5.46 -6.94 -26.30
C MET A 242 5.34 -5.73 -25.40
N ALA A 243 6.46 -5.08 -25.08
CA ALA A 243 6.47 -3.84 -24.31
C ALA A 243 5.62 -2.75 -24.99
N GLU A 244 5.87 -2.50 -26.27
CA GLU A 244 5.12 -1.48 -27.04
C GLU A 244 3.61 -1.76 -27.08
N SER A 245 3.23 -3.01 -27.30
CA SER A 245 1.82 -3.41 -27.34
C SER A 245 1.12 -3.13 -26.01
N LEU A 246 1.74 -3.52 -24.89
CA LEU A 246 1.14 -3.31 -23.54
C LEU A 246 1.09 -1.83 -23.15
N TYR A 247 2.13 -1.05 -23.46
CA TYR A 247 2.11 0.39 -23.22
C TYR A 247 0.97 1.09 -23.97
N LYS A 248 0.77 0.73 -25.25
CA LYS A 248 -0.34 1.31 -26.06
C LYS A 248 -1.71 0.96 -25.50
N GLN A 249 -1.92 -0.29 -25.10
CA GLN A 249 -3.17 -0.74 -24.48
C GLN A 249 -3.42 -0.02 -23.15
N ALA A 250 -2.39 0.10 -22.30
CA ALA A 250 -2.49 0.82 -21.04
C ALA A 250 -2.85 2.30 -21.26
N LEU A 251 -2.21 2.96 -22.23
CA LEU A 251 -2.49 4.35 -22.56
C LEU A 251 -3.94 4.52 -23.04
N GLU A 252 -4.43 3.63 -23.90
CA GLU A 252 -5.81 3.68 -24.40
C GLU A 252 -6.83 3.57 -23.26
N ILE A 253 -6.62 2.66 -22.33
CA ILE A 253 -7.49 2.51 -21.14
C ILE A 253 -7.47 3.79 -20.30
N TYR A 254 -6.28 4.32 -19.99
CA TYR A 254 -6.18 5.55 -19.18
C TYR A 254 -6.79 6.76 -19.88
N GLU A 255 -6.60 6.93 -21.20
CA GLU A 255 -7.20 8.04 -21.95
C GLU A 255 -8.73 7.95 -21.98
N LYS A 256 -9.27 6.75 -22.08
CA LYS A 256 -10.71 6.51 -22.07
C LYS A 256 -11.34 6.81 -20.71
N GLU A 257 -10.67 6.45 -19.64
CA GLU A 257 -11.19 6.59 -18.26
C GLU A 257 -11.04 8.01 -17.71
N TYR A 258 -9.85 8.60 -17.90
CA TYR A 258 -9.50 9.88 -17.28
C TYR A 258 -9.50 11.07 -18.23
N GLY A 259 -9.55 10.82 -19.54
CA GLY A 259 -9.33 11.86 -20.56
C GLY A 259 -7.86 12.13 -20.85
N LYS A 260 -7.58 12.79 -21.98
CA LYS A 260 -6.24 12.91 -22.54
C LYS A 260 -5.31 13.87 -21.79
N ASP A 261 -5.87 14.72 -20.93
CA ASP A 261 -5.14 15.78 -20.21
C ASP A 261 -5.01 15.49 -18.71
N HIS A 262 -5.27 14.24 -18.31
CA HIS A 262 -5.13 13.84 -16.91
C HIS A 262 -3.65 13.60 -16.54
N PRO A 263 -3.16 13.99 -15.35
CA PRO A 263 -1.75 13.83 -14.95
C PRO A 263 -1.19 12.40 -15.06
N LEU A 264 -2.01 11.37 -14.87
CA LEU A 264 -1.58 9.97 -15.08
C LEU A 264 -1.20 9.67 -16.54
N ILE A 265 -1.78 10.40 -17.50
CA ILE A 265 -1.40 10.27 -18.91
C ILE A 265 0.04 10.78 -19.13
N ALA A 266 0.42 11.88 -18.49
CA ALA A 266 1.80 12.37 -18.57
C ALA A 266 2.80 11.29 -18.11
N THR A 267 2.52 10.62 -17.00
CA THR A 267 3.41 9.56 -16.46
C THR A 267 3.59 8.39 -17.43
N ILE A 268 2.52 7.90 -18.06
CA ILE A 268 2.67 6.78 -19.02
C ILE A 268 3.33 7.24 -20.31
N LEU A 269 3.08 8.47 -20.77
CA LEU A 269 3.74 9.04 -21.93
C LEU A 269 5.26 9.19 -21.71
N GLU A 270 5.68 9.58 -20.51
CA GLU A 270 7.11 9.64 -20.14
C GLU A 270 7.76 8.25 -20.21
N LYS A 271 7.14 7.23 -19.62
CA LYS A 271 7.65 5.85 -19.70
C LYS A 271 7.71 5.32 -21.14
N MET A 272 6.72 5.62 -21.96
CA MET A 272 6.75 5.28 -23.39
C MET A 272 7.82 6.08 -24.14
N ALA A 273 8.06 7.33 -23.78
CA ALA A 273 9.14 8.13 -24.37
C ALA A 273 10.51 7.51 -24.06
N ASP A 274 10.76 7.13 -22.82
CA ASP A 274 11.99 6.44 -22.40
C ASP A 274 12.17 5.11 -23.18
N PHE A 275 11.09 4.34 -23.32
CA PHE A 275 11.09 3.13 -24.14
C PHE A 275 11.48 3.42 -25.60
N TYR A 276 10.87 4.43 -26.24
CA TYR A 276 11.18 4.78 -27.62
C TYR A 276 12.59 5.35 -27.79
N GLU A 277 13.06 6.14 -26.82
CA GLU A 277 14.42 6.64 -26.82
C GLU A 277 15.45 5.50 -26.71
N GLY A 278 15.24 4.58 -25.76
CA GLY A 278 16.11 3.40 -25.57
C GLY A 278 16.11 2.43 -26.74
N THR A 279 15.02 2.39 -27.54
CA THR A 279 14.94 1.58 -28.77
C THR A 279 15.37 2.34 -30.05
N GLY A 280 15.90 3.57 -29.91
CA GLY A 280 16.41 4.40 -31.02
C GLY A 280 15.37 5.18 -31.80
N ARG A 281 14.12 5.15 -31.38
CA ARG A 281 12.96 5.82 -32.03
C ARG A 281 12.79 7.25 -31.50
N LYS A 282 13.82 8.08 -31.63
CA LYS A 282 13.94 9.43 -31.02
C LYS A 282 12.81 10.40 -31.41
N ASN A 283 12.30 10.31 -32.64
CA ASN A 283 11.20 11.21 -33.08
C ASN A 283 9.91 10.93 -32.31
N GLU A 284 9.59 9.67 -32.08
CA GLU A 284 8.40 9.25 -31.33
C GLU A 284 8.56 9.59 -29.87
N ALA A 285 9.74 9.34 -29.29
CA ALA A 285 10.07 9.75 -27.92
C ALA A 285 9.83 11.26 -27.71
N LYS A 286 10.35 12.10 -28.64
CA LYS A 286 10.17 13.55 -28.58
C LYS A 286 8.70 13.97 -28.61
N GLN A 287 7.90 13.36 -29.47
CA GLN A 287 6.45 13.67 -29.59
C GLN A 287 5.72 13.36 -28.28
N LEU A 288 6.01 12.21 -27.65
CA LEU A 288 5.41 11.83 -26.39
C LEU A 288 5.85 12.74 -25.24
N THR A 289 7.12 13.08 -25.17
CA THR A 289 7.65 14.02 -24.17
C THR A 289 7.02 15.42 -24.32
N GLU A 290 6.85 15.90 -25.57
CA GLU A 290 6.19 17.19 -25.80
C GLU A 290 4.70 17.15 -25.44
N ARG A 291 4.04 16.00 -25.65
CA ARG A 291 2.65 15.80 -25.22
C ARG A 291 2.54 15.76 -23.70
N ALA A 292 3.42 15.01 -23.00
CA ALA A 292 3.44 14.93 -21.54
C ALA A 292 3.63 16.30 -20.86
N LYS A 293 4.48 17.17 -21.44
CA LYS A 293 4.73 18.54 -20.92
C LYS A 293 3.54 19.50 -21.07
N LYS A 294 2.56 19.19 -21.91
CA LYS A 294 1.36 20.03 -22.13
C LYS A 294 0.22 19.69 -21.19
N ILE A 295 0.31 18.56 -20.50
CA ILE A 295 -0.62 18.08 -19.48
C ILE A 295 -0.20 18.66 -18.12
#